data_36590c25f7fe4560d008217c2e44edab
#
_entry.id   36590c25f7fe4560d008217c2e44edab
#
_cell.length_a   1.000
_cell.length_b   1.000
_cell.length_c   1.000
_cell.angle_alpha   90.00
_cell.angle_beta   90.00
_cell.angle_gamma   90.00
#
_symmetry.space_group_name_H-M   'P 1'
#
loop_
_entity.id
_entity.type
_entity.pdbx_description
1 polymer ?
#
loop_
_entity_poly.entity_id
_entity_poly.type
_entity_poly.pdbx_seq_one_letter_code
_entity_poly.pdbx_strand_id
1 'polypeptide(L)'
;MVELYESRIAETDDLIDIADFLTEDPEYKKSVLEYINNPYDASIERIGKGVFTLGISKANSPSLDKFDPATAITKATTEALAKLACTGARFLTTKNVDDRRINALGLIKDKKKITSMAFDSKGDTIYLVGNIEDESDFQLNDKTLNVILRAIEKDLITSAHHISSNGLFISLLECCAPNELGFDITGDAEYEDKEFLFGRSRYMAVITVNDSQENDLVDFLFNEEIPITLLGHVTKGELRMDDLSFGYINDYIHE
;
A
#
# COMPACT_ATOMS: atom_id res chain seq x y z
N MET A 1 -6.21 -2.83 -19.82
CA MET A 1 -5.55 -1.91 -18.90
C MET A 1 -4.10 -2.27 -18.63
N VAL A 2 -3.79 -3.43 -18.04
CA VAL A 2 -2.39 -3.86 -17.78
C VAL A 2 -1.51 -3.85 -19.04
N GLU A 3 -2.01 -4.24 -20.21
CA GLU A 3 -1.25 -4.21 -21.48
C GLU A 3 -0.99 -2.78 -22.00
N LEU A 4 -1.94 -1.87 -21.85
CA LEU A 4 -1.79 -0.44 -22.17
C LEU A 4 -0.79 0.22 -21.21
N TYR A 5 -0.86 -0.11 -19.95
CA TYR A 5 0.04 0.33 -18.90
C TYR A 5 1.50 -0.11 -19.21
N GLU A 6 1.73 -1.40 -19.40
CA GLU A 6 3.07 -1.92 -19.70
C GLU A 6 3.62 -1.38 -21.04
N SER A 7 2.77 -1.17 -22.05
CA SER A 7 3.23 -0.63 -23.34
C SER A 7 3.63 0.84 -23.23
N ARG A 8 2.89 1.66 -22.49
CA ARG A 8 3.21 3.07 -22.32
C ARG A 8 4.45 3.28 -21.45
N ILE A 9 4.57 2.56 -20.34
CA ILE A 9 5.80 2.58 -19.53
C ILE A 9 7.01 2.16 -20.37
N ALA A 10 6.85 1.26 -21.33
CA ALA A 10 7.94 0.86 -22.23
C ALA A 10 8.30 1.94 -23.28
N GLU A 11 7.41 2.88 -23.59
CA GLU A 11 7.58 3.88 -24.65
C GLU A 11 8.38 5.12 -24.22
N THR A 12 8.46 5.44 -22.93
CA THR A 12 9.18 6.60 -22.40
C THR A 12 9.99 6.26 -21.16
N ASP A 13 11.09 6.97 -20.97
CA ASP A 13 11.90 6.94 -19.75
C ASP A 13 11.69 8.20 -18.90
N ASP A 14 10.84 9.13 -19.35
CA ASP A 14 10.45 10.29 -18.55
C ASP A 14 9.45 9.90 -17.47
N LEU A 15 9.89 10.00 -16.23
CA LEU A 15 9.11 9.59 -15.06
C LEU A 15 7.88 10.47 -14.85
N ILE A 16 7.95 11.75 -15.25
CA ILE A 16 6.81 12.69 -15.14
C ILE A 16 5.74 12.32 -16.16
N ASP A 17 6.14 12.05 -17.41
CA ASP A 17 5.20 11.60 -18.45
C ASP A 17 4.47 10.32 -18.05
N ILE A 18 5.18 9.38 -17.38
CA ILE A 18 4.58 8.15 -16.87
C ILE A 18 3.58 8.46 -15.75
N ALA A 19 3.96 9.30 -14.80
CA ALA A 19 3.11 9.69 -13.67
C ALA A 19 1.82 10.35 -14.17
N ASP A 20 1.92 11.32 -15.08
CA ASP A 20 0.79 12.02 -15.67
C ASP A 20 -0.14 11.05 -16.41
N PHE A 21 0.41 10.17 -17.24
CA PHE A 21 -0.38 9.16 -17.96
C PHE A 21 -1.17 8.25 -17.03
N LEU A 22 -0.55 7.77 -15.93
CA LEU A 22 -1.20 6.87 -14.99
C LEU A 22 -2.33 7.55 -14.22
N THR A 23 -2.16 8.81 -13.89
CA THR A 23 -3.13 9.59 -13.12
C THR A 23 -4.25 10.17 -13.96
N GLU A 24 -4.11 10.22 -15.29
CA GLU A 24 -5.21 10.51 -16.21
C GLU A 24 -6.22 9.36 -16.34
N ASP A 25 -5.86 8.13 -15.93
CA ASP A 25 -6.74 6.96 -16.03
C ASP A 25 -8.01 7.14 -15.18
N PRO A 26 -9.22 6.96 -15.77
CA PRO A 26 -10.48 7.10 -15.04
C PRO A 26 -10.63 6.15 -13.84
N GLU A 27 -9.97 4.99 -13.86
CA GLU A 27 -10.01 4.05 -12.73
C GLU A 27 -9.14 4.55 -11.58
N TYR A 28 -7.98 5.16 -11.88
CA TYR A 28 -7.17 5.84 -10.88
C TYR A 28 -7.96 6.96 -10.20
N LYS A 29 -8.54 7.88 -10.99
CA LYS A 29 -9.34 9.00 -10.48
C LYS A 29 -10.47 8.52 -9.57
N LYS A 30 -11.14 7.44 -9.97
CA LYS A 30 -12.19 6.82 -9.14
C LYS A 30 -11.64 6.24 -7.84
N SER A 31 -10.51 5.54 -7.89
CA SER A 31 -9.86 4.95 -6.72
C SER A 31 -9.45 6.03 -5.72
N VAL A 32 -8.80 7.10 -6.18
CA VAL A 32 -8.40 8.23 -5.34
C VAL A 32 -9.61 8.88 -4.66
N LEU A 33 -10.71 9.12 -5.39
CA LEU A 33 -11.94 9.67 -4.80
C LEU A 33 -12.55 8.75 -3.74
N GLU A 34 -12.47 7.43 -3.93
CA GLU A 34 -12.89 6.45 -2.91
C GLU A 34 -12.03 6.58 -1.65
N TYR A 35 -10.70 6.68 -1.78
CA TYR A 35 -9.78 6.79 -0.65
C TYR A 35 -9.87 8.15 0.07
N ILE A 36 -10.11 9.26 -0.63
CA ILE A 36 -10.36 10.56 0.01
C ILE A 36 -11.55 10.47 0.98
N ASN A 37 -12.60 9.73 0.60
CA ASN A 37 -13.79 9.57 1.42
C ASN A 37 -13.70 8.44 2.46
N ASN A 38 -12.86 7.44 2.21
CA ASN A 38 -12.72 6.25 3.06
C ASN A 38 -11.27 5.73 3.04
N PRO A 39 -10.35 6.36 3.79
CA PRO A 39 -8.91 6.13 3.69
C PRO A 39 -8.47 4.83 4.40
N TYR A 40 -9.06 3.71 3.99
CA TYR A 40 -8.75 2.39 4.55
C TYR A 40 -8.64 1.35 3.44
N ASP A 41 -7.64 0.49 3.53
CA ASP A 41 -7.42 -0.61 2.60
C ASP A 41 -8.56 -1.65 2.60
N ALA A 42 -9.26 -1.77 3.71
CA ALA A 42 -10.41 -2.64 3.85
C ALA A 42 -11.64 -1.86 4.32
N SER A 43 -12.81 -2.25 3.83
CA SER A 43 -14.08 -1.72 4.33
C SER A 43 -14.29 -2.13 5.78
N ILE A 44 -14.73 -1.21 6.62
CA ILE A 44 -14.93 -1.42 8.05
C ILE A 44 -16.42 -1.54 8.35
N GLU A 45 -16.82 -2.71 8.85
CA GLU A 45 -18.20 -3.02 9.18
C GLU A 45 -18.38 -3.27 10.67
N ARG A 46 -19.43 -2.70 11.26
CA ARG A 46 -19.79 -2.89 12.68
C ARG A 46 -21.01 -3.80 12.79
N ILE A 47 -20.85 -4.91 13.50
CA ILE A 47 -21.91 -5.92 13.68
C ILE A 47 -22.32 -6.00 15.15
N GLY A 48 -23.55 -6.43 15.41
CA GLY A 48 -24.03 -6.66 16.77
C GLY A 48 -24.12 -5.38 17.61
N LYS A 49 -24.63 -4.28 17.07
CA LYS A 49 -24.69 -2.95 17.71
C LYS A 49 -23.29 -2.42 18.09
N GLY A 50 -22.28 -2.75 17.29
CA GLY A 50 -20.90 -2.33 17.49
C GLY A 50 -20.08 -3.20 18.45
N VAL A 51 -20.58 -4.38 18.79
CA VAL A 51 -19.82 -5.36 19.62
C VAL A 51 -18.64 -5.93 18.85
N PHE A 52 -18.79 -6.14 17.53
CA PHE A 52 -17.74 -6.62 16.67
C PHE A 52 -17.46 -5.59 15.58
N THR A 53 -16.17 -5.39 15.26
CA THR A 53 -15.73 -4.61 14.10
C THR A 53 -14.99 -5.56 13.16
N LEU A 54 -15.40 -5.58 11.91
CA LEU A 54 -14.83 -6.43 10.88
C LEU A 54 -14.17 -5.58 9.80
N GLY A 55 -13.02 -6.04 9.32
CA GLY A 55 -12.41 -5.58 8.08
C GLY A 55 -12.82 -6.52 6.94
N ILE A 56 -13.22 -5.95 5.81
CA ILE A 56 -13.56 -6.70 4.60
C ILE A 56 -12.73 -6.14 3.45
N SER A 57 -11.77 -6.90 2.99
CA SER A 57 -10.95 -6.54 1.84
C SER A 57 -11.38 -7.29 0.58
N LYS A 58 -11.07 -6.69 -0.56
CA LYS A 58 -11.34 -7.26 -1.88
C LYS A 58 -10.05 -7.18 -2.70
N ALA A 59 -9.75 -8.24 -3.41
CA ALA A 59 -8.67 -8.26 -4.38
C ALA A 59 -9.13 -8.98 -5.66
N ASN A 60 -8.58 -8.56 -6.77
CA ASN A 60 -8.81 -9.17 -8.07
C ASN A 60 -7.56 -9.97 -8.45
N SER A 61 -7.75 -11.23 -8.84
CA SER A 61 -6.63 -11.95 -9.42
C SER A 61 -6.20 -11.28 -10.72
N PRO A 62 -4.89 -11.18 -10.99
CA PRO A 62 -4.40 -10.67 -12.26
C PRO A 62 -4.97 -11.47 -13.42
N SER A 63 -4.96 -10.89 -14.61
CA SER A 63 -5.44 -11.54 -15.84
C SER A 63 -4.86 -12.96 -15.97
N LEU A 64 -5.73 -13.95 -16.15
CA LEU A 64 -5.35 -15.36 -16.33
C LEU A 64 -4.43 -15.58 -17.52
N ASP A 65 -4.38 -14.63 -18.45
CA ASP A 65 -3.57 -14.72 -19.66
C ASP A 65 -2.05 -14.66 -19.38
N LYS A 66 -1.66 -14.14 -18.20
CA LYS A 66 -0.24 -14.00 -17.80
C LYS A 66 0.21 -14.99 -16.72
N PHE A 67 -0.71 -15.56 -15.96
CA PHE A 67 -0.41 -16.45 -14.82
C PHE A 67 -1.26 -17.71 -14.89
N ASP A 68 -0.73 -18.81 -14.39
CA ASP A 68 -1.57 -19.96 -14.11
C ASP A 68 -2.60 -19.63 -13.01
N PRO A 69 -3.77 -20.28 -13.02
CA PRO A 69 -4.87 -19.95 -12.10
C PRO A 69 -4.49 -20.05 -10.62
N ALA A 70 -3.61 -20.96 -10.25
CA ALA A 70 -3.19 -21.13 -8.86
C ALA A 70 -2.35 -19.94 -8.38
N THR A 71 -1.39 -19.51 -9.20
CA THR A 71 -0.57 -18.32 -8.95
C THR A 71 -1.44 -17.07 -8.88
N ALA A 72 -2.39 -16.90 -9.79
CA ALA A 72 -3.29 -15.75 -9.79
C ALA A 72 -4.14 -15.67 -8.50
N ILE A 73 -4.71 -16.79 -8.05
CA ILE A 73 -5.47 -16.86 -6.80
C ILE A 73 -4.59 -16.56 -5.59
N THR A 74 -3.37 -17.09 -5.58
CA THR A 74 -2.39 -16.84 -4.52
C THR A 74 -2.10 -15.36 -4.37
N LYS A 75 -1.78 -14.67 -5.48
CA LYS A 75 -1.50 -13.24 -5.47
C LYS A 75 -2.69 -12.42 -4.98
N ALA A 76 -3.87 -12.68 -5.48
CA ALA A 76 -5.08 -12.00 -5.01
C ALA A 76 -5.35 -12.27 -3.52
N THR A 77 -5.04 -13.49 -3.04
CA THR A 77 -5.17 -13.80 -1.62
C THR A 77 -4.18 -12.98 -0.78
N THR A 78 -2.91 -12.95 -1.16
CA THR A 78 -1.88 -12.17 -0.47
C THR A 78 -2.24 -10.68 -0.42
N GLU A 79 -2.70 -10.11 -1.53
CA GLU A 79 -3.18 -8.71 -1.58
C GLU A 79 -4.36 -8.49 -0.62
N ALA A 80 -5.36 -9.36 -0.63
CA ALA A 80 -6.51 -9.23 0.25
C ALA A 80 -6.10 -9.30 1.74
N LEU A 81 -5.14 -10.16 2.09
CA LEU A 81 -4.61 -10.27 3.45
C LEU A 81 -3.76 -9.05 3.84
N ALA A 82 -2.97 -8.50 2.91
CA ALA A 82 -2.20 -7.27 3.15
C ALA A 82 -3.13 -6.08 3.45
N LYS A 83 -4.20 -5.92 2.68
CA LYS A 83 -5.24 -4.90 2.93
C LYS A 83 -5.85 -5.02 4.32
N LEU A 84 -6.16 -6.24 4.76
CA LEU A 84 -6.67 -6.47 6.13
C LEU A 84 -5.63 -6.08 7.19
N ALA A 85 -4.38 -6.53 7.02
CA ALA A 85 -3.31 -6.27 7.97
C ALA A 85 -3.05 -4.77 8.11
N CYS A 86 -2.95 -4.03 6.99
CA CYS A 86 -2.76 -2.58 6.99
C CYS A 86 -3.92 -1.81 7.64
N THR A 87 -5.12 -2.37 7.64
CA THR A 87 -6.29 -1.79 8.35
C THR A 87 -6.35 -2.16 9.85
N GLY A 88 -5.46 -3.04 10.32
CA GLY A 88 -5.46 -3.55 11.70
C GLY A 88 -6.42 -4.71 11.92
N ALA A 89 -6.90 -5.35 10.86
CA ALA A 89 -7.82 -6.47 10.91
C ALA A 89 -7.07 -7.81 10.86
N ARG A 90 -7.20 -8.61 11.93
CA ARG A 90 -6.65 -9.95 11.99
C ARG A 90 -7.48 -10.91 11.17
N PHE A 91 -6.86 -11.58 10.22
CA PHE A 91 -7.49 -12.51 9.30
C PHE A 91 -8.34 -13.60 9.99
N LEU A 92 -9.51 -13.88 9.43
CA LEU A 92 -10.41 -14.95 9.84
C LEU A 92 -10.63 -15.96 8.72
N THR A 93 -11.00 -15.50 7.52
CA THR A 93 -11.33 -16.38 6.40
C THR A 93 -11.31 -15.63 5.07
N THR A 94 -11.18 -16.39 4.00
CA THR A 94 -11.35 -15.89 2.61
C THR A 94 -12.55 -16.56 1.95
N LYS A 95 -13.08 -15.90 0.94
CA LYS A 95 -14.12 -16.44 0.05
C LYS A 95 -13.80 -16.04 -1.40
N ASN A 96 -13.68 -17.04 -2.26
CA ASN A 96 -13.68 -16.80 -3.70
C ASN A 96 -15.09 -16.34 -4.11
N VAL A 97 -15.17 -15.19 -4.76
CA VAL A 97 -16.43 -14.66 -5.28
C VAL A 97 -16.70 -15.24 -6.67
N ASP A 98 -15.66 -15.31 -7.48
CA ASP A 98 -15.59 -15.96 -8.78
C ASP A 98 -14.13 -16.37 -9.06
N ASP A 99 -13.82 -16.75 -10.28
CA ASP A 99 -12.49 -17.21 -10.71
C ASP A 99 -11.40 -16.13 -10.60
N ARG A 100 -11.76 -14.89 -10.33
CA ARG A 100 -10.85 -13.73 -10.38
C ARG A 100 -10.92 -12.83 -9.13
N ARG A 101 -11.90 -13.01 -8.25
CA ARG A 101 -12.11 -12.13 -7.09
C ARG A 101 -12.13 -12.89 -5.79
N ILE A 102 -11.33 -12.38 -4.86
CA ILE A 102 -11.26 -12.89 -3.49
C ILE A 102 -11.72 -11.79 -2.54
N ASN A 103 -12.58 -12.17 -1.62
CA ASN A 103 -12.89 -11.35 -0.46
C ASN A 103 -12.24 -12.00 0.76
N ALA A 104 -11.56 -11.21 1.58
CA ALA A 104 -11.07 -11.65 2.88
C ALA A 104 -11.80 -10.93 4.01
N LEU A 105 -12.02 -11.63 5.08
CA LEU A 105 -12.67 -11.15 6.29
C LEU A 105 -11.68 -11.20 7.44
N GLY A 106 -11.60 -10.12 8.20
CA GLY A 106 -10.77 -10.01 9.40
C GLY A 106 -11.54 -9.42 10.58
N LEU A 107 -11.05 -9.68 11.78
CA LEU A 107 -11.56 -9.15 13.04
C LEU A 107 -10.66 -8.04 13.55
N ILE A 108 -11.24 -6.88 13.83
CA ILE A 108 -10.57 -5.78 14.54
C ILE A 108 -10.97 -5.87 16.01
N LYS A 109 -10.02 -6.26 16.86
CA LYS A 109 -10.26 -6.46 18.29
C LYS A 109 -10.50 -5.16 19.05
N ASP A 110 -9.73 -4.13 18.70
CA ASP A 110 -9.88 -2.81 19.29
C ASP A 110 -10.13 -1.78 18.19
N LYS A 111 -11.32 -1.16 18.20
CA LYS A 111 -11.69 -0.14 17.22
C LYS A 111 -10.77 1.09 17.19
N LYS A 112 -9.99 1.32 18.27
CA LYS A 112 -8.99 2.40 18.32
C LYS A 112 -7.73 2.07 17.52
N LYS A 113 -7.59 0.80 17.13
CA LYS A 113 -6.47 0.29 16.34
C LYS A 113 -6.82 0.13 14.86
N ILE A 114 -7.91 0.75 14.41
CA ILE A 114 -8.20 0.89 12.98
C ILE A 114 -7.19 1.87 12.42
N THR A 115 -6.36 1.42 11.49
CA THR A 115 -5.27 2.22 10.91
C THR A 115 -5.68 2.72 9.54
N SER A 116 -5.51 4.01 9.32
CA SER A 116 -5.69 4.65 8.03
C SER A 116 -4.50 4.38 7.12
N MET A 117 -4.74 4.38 5.82
CA MET A 117 -3.68 4.42 4.81
C MET A 117 -3.13 5.84 4.60
N ALA A 118 -3.93 6.87 4.91
CA ALA A 118 -3.56 8.25 4.70
C ALA A 118 -2.36 8.65 5.56
N PHE A 119 -1.39 9.35 4.96
CA PHE A 119 -0.34 10.02 5.73
C PHE A 119 -0.97 10.98 6.73
N ASP A 120 -0.47 10.95 7.97
CA ASP A 120 -1.08 11.69 9.08
C ASP A 120 -0.48 13.10 9.24
N SER A 121 0.83 13.20 9.26
CA SER A 121 1.51 14.46 9.57
C SER A 121 2.75 14.69 8.72
N LYS A 122 2.98 15.96 8.35
CA LYS A 122 4.26 16.37 7.77
C LYS A 122 5.40 16.03 8.71
N GLY A 123 6.45 15.43 8.15
CA GLY A 123 7.66 15.05 8.86
C GLY A 123 7.63 13.61 9.37
N ASP A 124 6.51 12.92 9.30
CA ASP A 124 6.49 11.48 9.55
C ASP A 124 7.46 10.78 8.59
N THR A 125 8.19 9.81 9.12
CA THR A 125 9.13 9.00 8.33
C THR A 125 8.36 7.91 7.58
N ILE A 126 8.69 7.72 6.30
CA ILE A 126 8.07 6.72 5.42
C ILE A 126 9.01 5.51 5.30
N TYR A 127 8.48 4.33 5.55
CA TYR A 127 9.18 3.06 5.38
C TYR A 127 8.45 2.13 4.41
N LEU A 128 9.24 1.37 3.64
CA LEU A 128 8.77 0.20 2.92
C LEU A 128 9.00 -1.04 3.78
N VAL A 129 8.02 -1.92 3.87
CA VAL A 129 8.05 -3.11 4.73
C VAL A 129 7.91 -4.38 3.91
N GLY A 130 8.74 -5.37 4.25
CA GLY A 130 8.80 -6.65 3.56
C GLY A 130 9.66 -6.57 2.30
N ASN A 131 10.31 -7.66 1.96
CA ASN A 131 10.96 -7.84 0.67
C ASN A 131 10.40 -9.11 0.06
N ILE A 132 9.64 -8.97 -1.02
CA ILE A 132 9.03 -10.09 -1.74
C ILE A 132 9.97 -10.46 -2.90
N GLU A 133 11.14 -11.02 -2.59
CA GLU A 133 12.02 -11.57 -3.62
C GLU A 133 11.41 -12.79 -4.31
N ASP A 134 10.66 -13.58 -3.55
CA ASP A 134 9.89 -14.71 -4.05
C ASP A 134 8.44 -14.61 -3.59
N GLU A 135 7.55 -14.27 -4.52
CA GLU A 135 6.11 -14.20 -4.24
C GLU A 135 5.50 -15.51 -3.76
N SER A 136 6.21 -16.62 -3.93
CA SER A 136 5.82 -17.93 -3.42
C SER A 136 6.24 -18.17 -1.97
N ASP A 137 7.02 -17.28 -1.34
CA ASP A 137 7.37 -17.39 0.08
C ASP A 137 6.22 -16.96 0.99
N PHE A 138 5.26 -17.85 1.14
CA PHE A 138 4.11 -17.66 2.02
C PHE A 138 4.49 -17.48 3.50
N GLN A 139 5.61 -18.04 3.95
CA GLN A 139 6.02 -17.95 5.36
C GLN A 139 6.51 -16.54 5.67
N LEU A 140 7.32 -15.95 4.80
CA LEU A 140 7.77 -14.56 4.96
C LEU A 140 6.60 -13.59 4.83
N ASN A 141 5.71 -13.80 3.87
CA ASN A 141 4.53 -12.97 3.68
C ASN A 141 3.62 -13.00 4.93
N ASP A 142 3.30 -14.18 5.46
CA ASP A 142 2.47 -14.32 6.67
C ASP A 142 3.15 -13.69 7.89
N LYS A 143 4.46 -13.88 8.05
CA LYS A 143 5.26 -13.24 9.10
C LYS A 143 5.18 -11.72 9.00
N THR A 144 5.40 -11.14 7.82
CA THR A 144 5.34 -9.70 7.59
C THR A 144 3.97 -9.12 7.93
N LEU A 145 2.89 -9.75 7.48
CA LEU A 145 1.51 -9.33 7.80
C LEU A 145 1.23 -9.33 9.30
N ASN A 146 1.66 -10.38 9.99
CA ASN A 146 1.51 -10.49 11.44
C ASN A 146 2.33 -9.41 12.18
N VAL A 147 3.51 -9.05 11.68
CA VAL A 147 4.35 -8.01 12.27
C VAL A 147 3.74 -6.63 12.06
N ILE A 148 3.19 -6.32 10.87
CA ILE A 148 2.44 -5.08 10.63
C ILE A 148 1.27 -4.96 11.62
N LEU A 149 0.47 -6.01 11.77
CA LEU A 149 -0.63 -6.04 12.75
C LEU A 149 -0.16 -5.77 14.19
N ARG A 150 0.96 -6.33 14.60
CA ARG A 150 1.53 -6.12 15.93
C ARG A 150 2.10 -4.70 16.10
N ALA A 151 2.67 -4.12 15.06
CA ALA A 151 3.10 -2.73 15.07
C ALA A 151 1.90 -1.78 15.28
N ILE A 152 0.78 -2.05 14.60
CA ILE A 152 -0.49 -1.34 14.81
C ILE A 152 -1.01 -1.53 16.25
N GLU A 153 -1.05 -2.76 16.75
CA GLU A 153 -1.51 -3.07 18.12
C GLU A 153 -0.68 -2.33 19.19
N LYS A 154 0.60 -2.08 18.90
CA LYS A 154 1.55 -1.38 19.79
C LYS A 154 1.59 0.14 19.61
N ASP A 155 0.80 0.73 18.70
CA ASP A 155 0.83 2.14 18.32
C ASP A 155 2.20 2.62 17.78
N LEU A 156 2.93 1.76 17.09
CA LEU A 156 4.25 2.07 16.57
C LEU A 156 4.22 2.75 15.20
N ILE A 157 3.07 2.75 14.52
CA ILE A 157 2.91 3.34 13.18
C ILE A 157 1.71 4.28 13.14
N THR A 158 1.79 5.31 12.30
CA THR A 158 0.73 6.32 12.12
C THR A 158 -0.20 5.99 10.95
N SER A 159 0.34 5.39 9.89
CA SER A 159 -0.43 4.89 8.75
C SER A 159 0.14 3.59 8.18
N ALA A 160 -0.69 2.84 7.45
CA ALA A 160 -0.26 1.66 6.71
C ALA A 160 -1.10 1.48 5.46
N HIS A 161 -0.44 1.22 4.33
CA HIS A 161 -1.05 0.96 3.04
C HIS A 161 -0.35 -0.20 2.33
N HIS A 162 -1.12 -1.14 1.78
CA HIS A 162 -0.54 -2.19 0.95
C HIS A 162 -0.09 -1.60 -0.39
N ILE A 163 1.02 -2.09 -0.95
CA ILE A 163 1.46 -1.67 -2.27
C ILE A 163 0.73 -2.53 -3.31
N SER A 164 -0.08 -1.89 -4.14
CA SER A 164 -0.87 -2.53 -5.16
C SER A 164 -0.04 -2.89 -6.41
N SER A 165 -0.67 -3.62 -7.33
CA SER A 165 -0.08 -3.90 -8.65
C SER A 165 0.14 -2.66 -9.53
N ASN A 166 -0.36 -1.49 -9.10
CA ASN A 166 -0.19 -0.22 -9.80
C ASN A 166 1.17 0.46 -9.49
N GLY A 167 1.99 -0.16 -8.65
CA GLY A 167 3.32 0.31 -8.32
C GLY A 167 3.38 1.23 -7.10
N LEU A 168 4.61 1.58 -6.73
CA LEU A 168 4.88 2.38 -5.54
C LEU A 168 4.36 3.81 -5.67
N PHE A 169 4.54 4.46 -6.82
CA PHE A 169 4.13 5.85 -7.03
C PHE A 169 2.63 6.04 -6.79
N ILE A 170 1.80 5.19 -7.37
CA ILE A 170 0.34 5.24 -7.17
C ILE A 170 -0.02 4.99 -5.72
N SER A 171 0.60 4.01 -5.06
CA SER A 171 0.34 3.74 -3.64
C SER A 171 0.72 4.93 -2.75
N LEU A 172 1.80 5.65 -3.06
CA LEU A 172 2.16 6.88 -2.34
C LEU A 172 1.15 8.01 -2.58
N LEU A 173 0.68 8.19 -3.82
CA LEU A 173 -0.37 9.18 -4.12
C LEU A 173 -1.67 8.87 -3.37
N GLU A 174 -2.05 7.60 -3.29
CA GLU A 174 -3.22 7.15 -2.53
C GLU A 174 -3.07 7.48 -1.03
N CYS A 175 -1.86 7.36 -0.47
CA CYS A 175 -1.57 7.79 0.91
C CYS A 175 -1.62 9.31 1.09
N CYS A 176 -1.21 10.09 0.09
CA CYS A 176 -1.17 11.55 0.14
C CYS A 176 -2.55 12.19 0.03
N ALA A 177 -3.40 11.64 -0.83
CA ALA A 177 -4.63 12.27 -1.29
C ALA A 177 -5.63 12.66 -0.17
N PRO A 178 -5.90 11.82 0.87
CA PRO A 178 -6.92 12.15 1.85
C PRO A 178 -6.63 13.39 2.70
N ASN A 179 -5.35 13.69 2.96
CA ASN A 179 -4.92 14.80 3.80
C ASN A 179 -4.14 15.87 3.01
N GLU A 180 -4.13 15.77 1.68
CA GLU A 180 -3.42 16.70 0.77
C GLU A 180 -1.93 16.86 1.16
N LEU A 181 -1.32 15.77 1.67
CA LEU A 181 0.10 15.70 2.00
C LEU A 181 0.89 15.24 0.77
N GLY A 182 2.20 15.23 0.86
CA GLY A 182 3.09 14.76 -0.17
C GLY A 182 4.20 13.89 0.39
N PHE A 183 5.21 13.63 -0.43
CA PHE A 183 6.39 12.86 -0.02
C PHE A 183 7.67 13.47 -0.58
N ASP A 184 8.77 13.25 0.13
CA ASP A 184 10.14 13.49 -0.32
C ASP A 184 10.90 12.20 -0.05
N ILE A 185 11.22 11.45 -1.11
CA ILE A 185 11.75 10.08 -1.03
C ILE A 185 13.07 9.97 -1.79
N THR A 186 13.81 8.92 -1.50
CA THR A 186 15.05 8.56 -2.20
C THR A 186 14.84 7.29 -3.01
N GLY A 187 15.34 7.28 -4.24
CA GLY A 187 15.34 6.09 -5.09
C GLY A 187 16.20 4.96 -4.51
N ASP A 188 15.96 3.74 -4.96
CA ASP A 188 16.73 2.57 -4.55
C ASP A 188 17.91 2.37 -5.52
N ALA A 189 19.14 2.37 -5.00
CA ALA A 189 20.34 2.24 -5.82
C ALA A 189 20.48 0.88 -6.55
N GLU A 190 19.68 -0.13 -6.18
CA GLU A 190 19.67 -1.45 -6.82
C GLU A 190 18.72 -1.53 -8.03
N TYR A 191 17.86 -0.52 -8.21
CA TYR A 191 16.82 -0.46 -9.25
C TYR A 191 16.96 0.80 -10.10
N GLU A 192 16.53 0.71 -11.35
CA GLU A 192 16.24 1.92 -12.12
C GLU A 192 14.99 2.61 -11.55
N ASP A 193 15.00 3.93 -11.47
CA ASP A 193 13.93 4.75 -10.88
C ASP A 193 12.55 4.42 -11.45
N LYS A 194 12.50 4.15 -12.76
CA LYS A 194 11.30 3.75 -13.47
C LYS A 194 10.74 2.42 -12.96
N GLU A 195 11.59 1.43 -12.76
CA GLU A 195 11.20 0.14 -12.21
C GLU A 195 10.80 0.27 -10.74
N PHE A 196 11.52 1.08 -9.98
CA PHE A 196 11.26 1.32 -8.58
C PHE A 196 9.88 1.98 -8.34
N LEU A 197 9.55 3.02 -9.09
CA LEU A 197 8.31 3.77 -8.90
C LEU A 197 7.09 3.09 -9.55
N PHE A 198 7.24 2.63 -10.78
CA PHE A 198 6.13 2.19 -11.62
C PHE A 198 6.15 0.70 -11.94
N GLY A 199 7.23 0.04 -11.59
CA GLY A 199 7.35 -1.39 -11.72
C GLY A 199 6.54 -2.14 -10.68
N ARG A 200 6.64 -3.47 -10.74
CA ARG A 200 6.04 -4.32 -9.74
C ARG A 200 6.84 -4.23 -8.45
N SER A 201 6.23 -3.67 -7.43
CA SER A 201 6.89 -3.55 -6.14
C SER A 201 7.25 -4.90 -5.53
N ARG A 202 8.45 -4.98 -4.97
CA ARG A 202 8.92 -6.09 -4.13
C ARG A 202 8.58 -5.89 -2.66
N TYR A 203 8.02 -4.74 -2.29
CA TYR A 203 7.62 -4.44 -0.93
C TYR A 203 6.13 -4.71 -0.74
N MET A 204 5.74 -5.10 0.47
CA MET A 204 4.37 -5.45 0.79
C MET A 204 3.53 -4.23 1.17
N ALA A 205 4.11 -3.31 1.92
CA ALA A 205 3.39 -2.15 2.44
C ALA A 205 4.28 -0.91 2.58
N VAL A 206 3.63 0.26 2.46
CA VAL A 206 4.13 1.54 2.93
C VAL A 206 3.58 1.76 4.33
N ILE A 207 4.44 2.14 5.28
CA ILE A 207 4.04 2.56 6.62
C ILE A 207 4.65 3.91 6.95
N THR A 208 4.02 4.65 7.84
CA THR A 208 4.61 5.87 8.40
C THR A 208 4.71 5.79 9.91
N VAL A 209 5.66 6.52 10.45
CA VAL A 209 5.90 6.65 11.88
C VAL A 209 6.26 8.08 12.22
N ASN A 210 5.80 8.57 13.36
CA ASN A 210 6.26 9.87 13.85
C ASN A 210 7.66 9.77 14.49
N ASP A 211 8.39 10.88 14.47
CA ASP A 211 9.78 11.00 14.96
C ASP A 211 9.97 10.44 16.39
N SER A 212 8.96 10.60 17.26
CA SER A 212 9.06 10.15 18.65
C SER A 212 8.98 8.64 18.84
N GLN A 213 8.47 7.90 17.86
CA GLN A 213 8.27 6.43 17.91
C GLN A 213 9.18 5.70 16.93
N GLU A 214 9.92 6.41 16.10
CA GLU A 214 10.73 5.81 15.04
C GLU A 214 11.73 4.78 15.54
N ASN A 215 12.48 5.11 16.60
CA ASN A 215 13.44 4.16 17.17
C ASN A 215 12.76 2.89 17.71
N ASP A 216 11.61 3.03 18.36
CA ASP A 216 10.85 1.88 18.88
C ASP A 216 10.32 0.99 17.75
N LEU A 217 9.89 1.59 16.62
CA LEU A 217 9.48 0.86 15.44
C LEU A 217 10.64 0.10 14.80
N VAL A 218 11.76 0.77 14.57
CA VAL A 218 12.96 0.16 13.94
C VAL A 218 13.48 -0.99 14.78
N ASP A 219 13.61 -0.80 16.10
CA ASP A 219 14.01 -1.86 17.02
C ASP A 219 13.02 -3.04 17.03
N PHE A 220 11.71 -2.74 16.97
CA PHE A 220 10.69 -3.77 16.90
C PHE A 220 10.81 -4.60 15.62
N LEU A 221 10.91 -3.96 14.45
CA LEU A 221 11.02 -4.63 13.16
C LEU A 221 12.31 -5.42 13.01
N PHE A 222 13.43 -4.86 13.51
CA PHE A 222 14.71 -5.54 13.54
C PHE A 222 14.68 -6.83 14.39
N ASN A 223 14.07 -6.77 15.58
CA ASN A 223 13.91 -7.95 16.44
C ASN A 223 12.97 -9.01 15.87
N GLU A 224 12.03 -8.63 15.00
CA GLU A 224 11.16 -9.54 14.28
C GLU A 224 11.79 -10.05 12.98
N GLU A 225 13.01 -9.60 12.62
CA GLU A 225 13.73 -9.97 11.39
C GLU A 225 12.87 -9.71 10.13
N ILE A 226 12.17 -8.58 10.10
CA ILE A 226 11.42 -8.13 8.91
C ILE A 226 12.25 -7.07 8.19
N PRO A 227 12.51 -7.25 6.89
CA PRO A 227 13.19 -6.24 6.08
C PRO A 227 12.38 -4.94 6.04
N ILE A 228 13.06 -3.83 6.29
CA ILE A 228 12.52 -2.48 6.13
C ILE A 228 13.50 -1.63 5.35
N THR A 229 12.96 -0.71 4.57
CA THR A 229 13.74 0.29 3.81
C THR A 229 13.22 1.67 4.16
N LEU A 230 14.11 2.54 4.65
CA LEU A 230 13.79 3.95 4.81
C LEU A 230 13.58 4.55 3.42
N LEU A 231 12.41 5.10 3.18
CA LEU A 231 12.06 5.67 1.89
C LEU A 231 12.24 7.20 1.88
N GLY A 232 11.82 7.88 2.95
CA GLY A 232 11.88 9.33 3.05
C GLY A 232 10.90 9.88 4.07
N HIS A 233 10.35 11.07 3.79
CA HIS A 233 9.47 11.78 4.73
C HIS A 233 8.23 12.36 4.07
N VAL A 234 7.19 12.51 4.87
CA VAL A 234 5.94 13.18 4.46
C VAL A 234 6.15 14.69 4.34
N THR A 235 5.68 15.29 3.24
CA THR A 235 5.76 16.73 2.97
C THR A 235 4.39 17.43 3.07
N LYS A 236 4.35 18.75 2.81
CA LYS A 236 3.12 19.56 2.69
C LYS A 236 2.59 19.58 1.25
N GLY A 237 2.43 18.41 0.63
CA GLY A 237 1.81 18.30 -0.68
C GLY A 237 2.78 18.24 -1.85
N GLU A 238 4.05 18.61 -1.72
CA GLU A 238 5.05 18.42 -2.77
C GLU A 238 5.44 16.94 -2.89
N LEU A 239 5.57 16.47 -4.13
CA LEU A 239 5.89 15.08 -4.47
C LEU A 239 7.29 15.06 -5.10
N ARG A 240 8.26 14.47 -4.40
CA ARG A 240 9.66 14.45 -4.83
C ARG A 240 10.29 13.08 -4.67
N MET A 241 11.18 12.76 -5.60
CA MET A 241 12.16 11.69 -5.46
C MET A 241 13.54 12.23 -5.87
N ASP A 242 14.48 12.21 -4.94
CA ASP A 242 15.81 12.78 -5.10
C ASP A 242 15.74 14.25 -5.59
N ASP A 243 16.32 14.54 -6.76
CA ASP A 243 16.29 15.89 -7.38
C ASP A 243 15.07 16.12 -8.27
N LEU A 244 14.22 15.10 -8.51
CA LEU A 244 13.06 15.19 -9.39
C LEU A 244 11.81 15.58 -8.60
N SER A 245 11.11 16.63 -9.08
CA SER A 245 9.78 17.02 -8.57
C SER A 245 8.69 16.56 -9.54
N PHE A 246 7.68 15.89 -9.01
CA PHE A 246 6.45 15.52 -9.71
C PHE A 246 5.34 16.58 -9.53
N GLY A 247 5.64 17.76 -8.95
CA GLY A 247 4.66 18.78 -8.65
C GLY A 247 4.01 18.59 -7.28
N TYR A 248 2.72 18.89 -7.19
CA TYR A 248 1.97 18.85 -5.93
C TYR A 248 0.82 17.87 -6.01
N ILE A 249 0.46 17.28 -4.87
CA ILE A 249 -0.66 16.32 -4.79
C ILE A 249 -1.97 16.88 -5.37
N ASN A 250 -2.20 18.18 -5.24
CA ASN A 250 -3.40 18.84 -5.77
C ASN A 250 -3.48 18.80 -7.31
N ASP A 251 -2.36 18.66 -7.99
CA ASP A 251 -2.32 18.51 -9.46
C ASP A 251 -2.88 17.15 -9.89
N TYR A 252 -2.91 16.17 -8.98
CA TYR A 252 -3.32 14.78 -9.21
C TYR A 252 -4.73 14.43 -8.69
N ILE A 253 -5.29 15.23 -7.77
CA ILE A 253 -6.58 14.93 -7.11
C ILE A 253 -7.71 15.91 -7.47
N HIS A 254 -7.39 17.03 -8.07
CA HIS A 254 -8.36 18.03 -8.55
C HIS A 254 -8.35 18.11 -10.07
N GLU A 255 -9.55 18.31 -10.67
CA GLU A 255 -9.69 18.60 -12.10
C GLU A 255 -9.26 20.04 -12.42
#